data_adbe334bf880fe1c9c57cd059d919d50
#
_entry.id   adbe334bf880fe1c9c57cd059d919d50
#
_cell.length_a   1.000
_cell.length_b   1.000
_cell.length_c   1.000
_cell.angle_alpha   90.00
_cell.angle_beta   90.00
_cell.angle_gamma   90.00
#
_symmetry.space_group_name_H-M   'P 1'
#
loop_
_entity.id
_entity.type
_entity.pdbx_description
1 polymer ?
#
loop_
_entity_poly.entity_id
_entity_poly.type
_entity_poly.pdbx_seq_one_letter_code
_entity_poly.pdbx_strand_id
1 'polypeptide(L)' 'MISAPCRLGILATLIPGKPVTFMEMKAATSLSDGNLHVQTRKLSDVGYININKTTKGRRTVTEFRITDL' A
#
# COMPACT_ATOMS: atom_id res chain seq x y z
N MET A 1 -18.04 -2.68 0.64
CA MET A 1 -17.33 -2.00 1.72
C MET A 1 -16.09 -2.80 2.09
N ILE A 2 -14.98 -2.14 2.18
CA ILE A 2 -13.76 -2.84 2.53
C ILE A 2 -13.64 -2.94 4.02
N SER A 3 -13.51 -4.16 4.46
CA SER A 3 -13.54 -4.48 5.86
C SER A 3 -12.18 -4.24 6.52
N ALA A 4 -12.17 -4.20 7.84
CA ALA A 4 -10.95 -4.12 8.61
C ALA A 4 -9.90 -5.19 8.23
N PRO A 5 -10.26 -6.43 7.88
CA PRO A 5 -9.28 -7.42 7.44
C PRO A 5 -8.42 -6.98 6.26
N CYS A 6 -9.00 -6.24 5.32
CA CYS A 6 -8.23 -5.75 4.17
C CYS A 6 -7.17 -4.74 4.62
N ARG A 7 -7.53 -3.83 5.51
CA ARG A 7 -6.59 -2.85 6.06
C ARG A 7 -5.50 -3.53 6.88
N LEU A 8 -5.88 -4.51 7.70
CA LEU A 8 -4.91 -5.26 8.49
C LEU A 8 -3.92 -6.01 7.60
N GLY A 9 -4.40 -6.58 6.49
CA GLY A 9 -3.53 -7.26 5.54
C GLY A 9 -2.51 -6.32 4.92
N ILE A 10 -2.94 -5.12 4.54
CA ILE A 10 -2.04 -4.11 3.99
C ILE A 10 -1.00 -3.69 5.03
N LEU A 11 -1.44 -3.36 6.24
CA LEU A 11 -0.53 -2.94 7.30
C LEU A 11 0.43 -4.05 7.70
N ALA A 12 -0.04 -5.29 7.78
CA ALA A 12 0.80 -6.43 8.11
C ALA A 12 1.91 -6.63 7.08
N THR A 13 1.61 -6.41 5.80
CA THR A 13 2.61 -6.50 4.74
C THR A 13 3.70 -5.45 4.90
N LEU A 14 3.37 -4.31 5.50
CA LEU A 14 4.30 -3.19 5.68
C LEU A 14 5.03 -3.18 7.03
N ILE A 15 4.62 -4.01 7.98
CA ILE A 15 5.19 -4.04 9.33
C ILE A 15 6.72 -4.17 9.38
N PRO A 16 7.38 -4.95 8.49
CA PRO A 16 8.83 -5.02 8.50
C PRO A 16 9.53 -3.69 8.22
N GLY A 17 8.80 -2.65 7.84
CA GLY A 17 9.36 -1.33 7.59
C GLY A 17 10.04 -1.16 6.24
N LYS A 18 9.97 -2.16 5.39
CA LYS A 18 10.54 -2.09 4.05
C LYS A 18 9.51 -1.55 3.07
N PRO A 19 9.92 -0.75 2.08
CA PRO A 19 8.99 -0.31 1.05
C PRO A 19 8.45 -1.49 0.26
N VAL A 20 7.16 -1.46 -0.05
CA VAL A 20 6.47 -2.50 -0.81
C VAL A 20 5.86 -1.85 -2.04
N THR A 21 6.12 -2.41 -3.22
CA THR A 21 5.57 -1.87 -4.44
C THR A 21 4.08 -2.18 -4.56
N PHE A 22 3.39 -1.43 -5.43
CA PHE A 22 1.98 -1.67 -5.69
C PHE A 22 1.73 -3.13 -6.12
N MET A 23 2.58 -3.65 -7.01
CA MET A 23 2.43 -5.02 -7.49
C MET A 23 2.64 -6.05 -6.38
N GLU A 24 3.62 -5.81 -5.52
CA GLU A 24 3.87 -6.69 -4.37
C GLU A 24 2.70 -6.67 -3.40
N MET A 25 2.17 -5.48 -3.12
CA MET A 25 1.02 -5.33 -2.24
C MET A 25 -0.21 -6.01 -2.83
N LYS A 26 -0.42 -5.86 -4.12
CA LYS A 26 -1.54 -6.50 -4.81
C LYS A 26 -1.45 -8.02 -4.69
N ALA A 27 -0.26 -8.58 -4.90
CA ALA A 27 -0.04 -10.03 -4.79
C ALA A 27 -0.26 -10.51 -3.35
N ALA A 28 0.19 -9.74 -2.36
CA ALA A 28 0.08 -10.13 -0.96
C ALA A 28 -1.35 -10.06 -0.42
N THR A 29 -2.14 -9.11 -0.92
CA THR A 29 -3.50 -8.89 -0.41
C THR A 29 -4.59 -9.49 -1.28
N SER A 30 -4.27 -9.87 -2.51
CA SER A 30 -5.23 -10.39 -3.50
C SER A 30 -6.35 -9.39 -3.82
N LEU A 31 -6.12 -8.11 -3.57
CA LEU A 31 -7.11 -7.07 -3.89
C LEU A 31 -7.01 -6.68 -5.36
N SER A 32 -8.13 -6.21 -5.92
CA SER A 32 -8.12 -5.63 -7.26
C SER A 32 -7.38 -4.30 -7.24
N ASP A 33 -6.97 -3.82 -8.43
CA ASP A 33 -6.27 -2.54 -8.55
C ASP A 33 -7.08 -1.40 -7.95
N GLY A 34 -8.37 -1.34 -8.28
CA GLY A 34 -9.25 -0.29 -7.77
C GLY A 34 -9.39 -0.33 -6.25
N ASN A 35 -9.60 -1.52 -5.71
CA ASN A 35 -9.73 -1.68 -4.26
C ASN A 35 -8.43 -1.33 -3.54
N LEU A 36 -7.30 -1.76 -4.09
CA LEU A 36 -6.02 -1.45 -3.48
C LEU A 36 -5.76 0.06 -3.48
N HIS A 37 -6.04 0.75 -4.57
CA HIS A 37 -5.93 2.21 -4.63
C HIS A 37 -6.78 2.88 -3.57
N VAL A 38 -8.04 2.48 -3.44
CA VAL A 38 -8.95 3.08 -2.47
C VAL A 38 -8.45 2.85 -1.04
N GLN A 39 -8.04 1.62 -0.73
CA GLN A 39 -7.63 1.29 0.63
C GLN A 39 -6.32 1.94 1.02
N THR A 40 -5.33 1.91 0.13
CA THR A 40 -4.04 2.54 0.42
C THR A 40 -4.17 4.05 0.54
N ARG A 41 -5.04 4.66 -0.27
CA ARG A 41 -5.28 6.10 -0.17
C ARG A 41 -5.92 6.46 1.17
N LYS A 42 -6.90 5.69 1.62
CA LYS A 42 -7.52 5.92 2.92
C LYS A 42 -6.52 5.80 4.06
N LEU A 43 -5.66 4.78 4.01
CA LEU A 43 -4.62 4.62 5.03
C LEU A 43 -3.60 5.75 4.99
N SER A 44 -3.27 6.23 3.81
CA SER A 44 -2.39 7.39 3.67
C SER A 44 -3.03 8.66 4.22
N ASP A 45 -4.31 8.85 3.96
CA ASP A 45 -5.06 10.03 4.42
C ASP A 45 -5.11 10.10 5.94
N VAL A 46 -5.19 8.97 6.63
CA VAL A 46 -5.18 8.95 8.10
C VAL A 46 -3.76 8.85 8.68
N GLY A 47 -2.75 8.82 7.83
CA GLY A 47 -1.36 8.89 8.27
C GLY A 47 -0.72 7.56 8.64
N TYR A 48 -1.33 6.43 8.30
CA TYR A 48 -0.75 5.13 8.65
C TYR A 48 0.32 4.68 7.66
N ILE A 49 0.25 5.11 6.42
CA ILE A 49 1.24 4.75 5.40
C ILE A 49 1.60 5.96 4.57
N ASN A 50 2.78 5.89 3.93
CA ASN A 50 3.21 6.86 2.94
C ASN A 50 3.17 6.21 1.57
N ILE A 51 2.71 6.97 0.58
CA ILE A 51 2.69 6.53 -0.81
C ILE A 51 3.73 7.34 -1.57
N ASN A 52 4.72 6.67 -2.14
CA ASN A 52 5.77 7.31 -2.93
C ASN A 52 5.73 6.79 -4.35
N LYS A 53 5.85 7.70 -5.31
CA LYS A 53 5.97 7.34 -6.72
C LYS A 53 7.39 7.62 -7.17
N THR A 54 8.05 6.59 -7.66
CA THR A 54 9.43 6.67 -8.13
C THR A 54 9.47 6.31 -9.60
N THR A 55 10.23 7.07 -10.38
CA THR A 55 10.44 6.75 -11.79
C THR A 55 11.70 5.91 -11.93
N LYS A 56 11.55 4.72 -12.49
CA LYS A 56 12.69 3.86 -12.82
C LYS A 56 12.71 3.65 -14.33
N GLY A 57 13.61 4.35 -15.02
CA GLY A 57 13.64 4.35 -16.47
C GLY A 57 12.38 4.97 -17.03
N ARG A 58 11.60 4.21 -17.80
CA ARG A 58 10.34 4.69 -18.39
C ARG A 58 9.11 4.33 -17.56
N ARG A 59 9.31 3.70 -16.39
CA ARG A 59 8.21 3.21 -15.58
C ARG A 59 8.09 4.00 -14.30
N THR A 60 6.85 4.29 -13.93
CA THR A 60 6.56 4.84 -12.61
C THR A 60 6.20 3.70 -11.70
N VAL A 61 6.91 3.60 -10.58
CA VAL A 61 6.66 2.56 -9.57
C VAL A 61 6.06 3.23 -8.34
N THR A 62 4.92 2.73 -7.91
CA THR A 62 4.28 3.18 -6.67
C THR A 62 4.73 2.28 -5.54
N GLU A 63 5.26 2.88 -4.47
CA GLU A 63 5.72 2.16 -3.29
C GLU A 63 4.97 2.65 -2.06
N PHE A 64 4.75 1.72 -1.13
CA PHE A 64 4.11 2.02 0.14
C PHE A 64 5.07 1.75 1.27
N ARG A 65 5.00 2.57 2.32
CA ARG A 65 5.81 2.40 3.51
C ARG A 65 4.98 2.74 4.73
N ILE A 66 5.14 1.97 5.80
CA ILE A 66 4.45 2.26 7.04
C ILE A 66 5.05 3.50 7.70
N THR A 67 4.21 4.29 8.34
CA THR A 67 4.67 5.48 9.08
C THR A 67 4.94 5.11 10.54
N ASP A 68 5.54 6.04 11.28
CA ASP A 68 5.86 5.87 12.70
C ASP A 68 4.72 6.30 13.62
N LEU A 69 3.50 6.03 13.23
CA LEU A 69 2.37 6.36 14.09
C LEU A 69 2.18 5.35 15.21
#